data_286e00881e54a1542ec69cfe8c48918e
#
_entry.id   286e00881e54a1542ec69cfe8c48918e
#
_cell.length_a   1.000
_cell.length_b   1.000
_cell.length_c   1.000
_cell.angle_alpha   90.00
_cell.angle_beta   90.00
_cell.angle_gamma   90.00
#
_symmetry.space_group_name_H-M   'P 1'
#
loop_
_entity.id
_entity.type
_entity.pdbx_description
1 polymer ?
#
loop_
_entity_poly.entity_id
_entity_poly.type
_entity_poly.pdbx_seq_one_letter_code
_entity_poly.pdbx_strand_id
1 'polypeptide(L)'
;MARPVTVTKERILSAAIDLVRSGGPSALTARGLCTRLDCGANAIFSAFGSIQGVRDATREEARKLYRKRVGDGFTLNPPFKGFGIAFIWFAMDEPHLFSLIMEAQTQPASYKDYIDTYIGFKEESLSAITDTFGLQEEDAEMLYYQLILVALGLALTCTSGKSPLTIPQVSEILGKNVRAFLIVIRAGNDEREGFIPNTGGGPGGEVDSYVMMHVLIGQNHLLQELRARPRYIQDEEWAELERMLRNSSDLTPESLRQAHPGLTKGDIRAYILSHLQFSVSDQAVLLGISPASVTKARQRLKAKLLP
;
A
#
# COMPACT_ATOMS: atom_id res chain seq x y z
N MET A 1 -1.04 -5.81 61.20
CA MET A 1 -0.22 -5.68 59.97
C MET A 1 -1.03 -6.25 58.79
N ALA A 2 -1.41 -5.45 57.85
CA ALA A 2 -2.12 -5.93 56.63
C ALA A 2 -1.16 -6.80 55.81
N ARG A 3 -1.63 -7.98 55.39
CA ARG A 3 -0.91 -8.93 54.58
C ARG A 3 -0.53 -8.22 53.28
N PRO A 4 0.75 -8.23 52.83
CA PRO A 4 1.12 -7.57 51.60
C PRO A 4 0.26 -8.20 50.46
N VAL A 5 -0.46 -7.38 49.72
CA VAL A 5 -1.23 -7.81 48.58
C VAL A 5 -0.29 -8.33 47.53
N THR A 6 -0.22 -9.64 47.36
CA THR A 6 0.60 -10.28 46.35
C THR A 6 0.12 -9.81 44.96
N VAL A 7 0.92 -8.99 44.28
CA VAL A 7 0.57 -8.52 42.96
C VAL A 7 0.87 -9.64 41.97
N THR A 8 -0.16 -10.21 41.34
CA THR A 8 0.01 -11.31 40.37
C THR A 8 0.47 -10.78 38.99
N LYS A 9 1.03 -11.68 38.18
CA LYS A 9 1.44 -11.35 36.81
C LYS A 9 0.29 -10.78 35.99
N GLU A 10 -0.88 -11.33 36.12
CA GLU A 10 -2.12 -10.92 35.41
C GLU A 10 -2.52 -9.49 35.80
N ARG A 11 -2.42 -9.14 37.08
CA ARG A 11 -2.70 -7.77 37.52
C ARG A 11 -1.69 -6.77 37.02
N ILE A 12 -0.42 -7.15 36.97
CA ILE A 12 0.65 -6.30 36.39
C ILE A 12 0.40 -6.10 34.92
N LEU A 13 0.09 -7.14 34.16
CA LEU A 13 -0.20 -7.04 32.72
C LEU A 13 -1.46 -6.22 32.43
N SER A 14 -2.53 -6.41 33.19
CA SER A 14 -3.72 -5.58 33.06
C SER A 14 -3.42 -4.10 33.29
N ALA A 15 -2.70 -3.78 34.36
CA ALA A 15 -2.30 -2.41 34.65
C ALA A 15 -1.34 -1.84 33.58
N ALA A 16 -0.47 -2.67 33.01
CA ALA A 16 0.44 -2.29 31.93
C ALA A 16 -0.32 -1.96 30.62
N ILE A 17 -1.28 -2.81 30.24
CA ILE A 17 -2.18 -2.54 29.09
C ILE A 17 -2.92 -1.22 29.29
N ASP A 18 -3.48 -0.99 30.48
CA ASP A 18 -4.21 0.24 30.76
C ASP A 18 -3.31 1.48 30.71
N LEU A 19 -2.06 1.38 31.17
CA LEU A 19 -1.08 2.47 31.08
C LEU A 19 -0.76 2.78 29.62
N VAL A 20 -0.55 1.74 28.81
CA VAL A 20 -0.32 1.93 27.37
C VAL A 20 -1.53 2.56 26.70
N ARG A 21 -2.74 2.10 26.98
CA ARG A 21 -3.98 2.68 26.42
C ARG A 21 -4.13 4.17 26.75
N SER A 22 -3.80 4.55 27.97
CA SER A 22 -4.00 5.94 28.45
C SER A 22 -2.90 6.91 28.05
N GLY A 23 -1.64 6.45 27.92
CA GLY A 23 -0.48 7.32 27.73
C GLY A 23 0.55 6.86 26.70
N GLY A 24 0.20 5.84 25.92
CA GLY A 24 1.09 5.26 24.90
C GLY A 24 2.19 4.36 25.46
N PRO A 25 3.01 3.76 24.59
CA PRO A 25 4.09 2.84 24.99
C PRO A 25 5.09 3.45 25.97
N SER A 26 5.35 4.76 25.88
CA SER A 26 6.27 5.50 26.77
C SER A 26 5.76 5.63 28.21
N ALA A 27 4.45 5.56 28.43
CA ALA A 27 3.87 5.60 29.78
C ALA A 27 4.14 4.32 30.59
N LEU A 28 4.50 3.23 29.91
CA LEU A 28 4.83 1.95 30.55
C LEU A 28 6.21 2.02 31.21
N THR A 29 6.24 2.51 32.44
CA THR A 29 7.41 2.64 33.28
C THR A 29 7.21 1.92 34.60
N ALA A 30 8.32 1.53 35.28
CA ALA A 30 8.25 0.93 36.62
C ALA A 30 7.51 1.84 37.60
N ARG A 31 7.78 3.15 37.57
CA ARG A 31 7.10 4.14 38.43
C ARG A 31 5.60 4.21 38.14
N GLY A 32 5.20 4.25 36.87
CA GLY A 32 3.79 4.26 36.46
C GLY A 32 3.03 3.03 36.97
N LEU A 33 3.65 1.85 36.83
CA LEU A 33 3.09 0.60 37.37
C LEU A 33 2.99 0.58 38.88
N CYS A 34 4.04 1.00 39.59
CA CYS A 34 4.03 1.07 41.07
C CYS A 34 2.90 1.99 41.55
N THR A 35 2.74 3.15 40.96
CA THR A 35 1.68 4.11 41.31
C THR A 35 0.29 3.51 41.04
N ARG A 36 0.10 2.84 39.91
CA ARG A 36 -1.21 2.28 39.54
C ARG A 36 -1.61 1.05 40.37
N LEU A 37 -0.63 0.26 40.80
CA LEU A 37 -0.84 -0.98 41.54
C LEU A 37 -0.70 -0.81 43.06
N ASP A 38 -0.28 0.37 43.51
CA ASP A 38 0.05 0.66 44.93
C ASP A 38 1.04 -0.38 45.50
N CYS A 39 2.14 -0.60 44.78
CA CYS A 39 3.17 -1.59 45.15
C CYS A 39 4.59 -1.08 44.96
N GLY A 40 5.55 -1.74 45.58
CA GLY A 40 6.97 -1.48 45.34
C GLY A 40 7.48 -2.13 44.04
N ALA A 41 8.54 -1.56 43.49
CA ALA A 41 9.17 -2.06 42.24
C ALA A 41 9.64 -3.53 42.36
N ASN A 42 10.02 -3.98 43.54
CA ASN A 42 10.43 -5.37 43.78
C ASN A 42 9.32 -6.38 43.44
N ALA A 43 8.04 -6.02 43.68
CA ALA A 43 6.91 -6.89 43.35
C ALA A 43 6.79 -7.09 41.81
N ILE A 44 7.06 -6.05 41.01
CA ILE A 44 7.03 -6.07 39.55
C ILE A 44 8.23 -6.87 39.03
N PHE A 45 9.45 -6.57 39.51
CA PHE A 45 10.67 -7.21 39.02
C PHE A 45 10.78 -8.67 39.43
N SER A 46 10.25 -9.07 40.60
CA SER A 46 10.17 -10.49 40.95
C SER A 46 9.32 -11.30 40.00
N ALA A 47 8.30 -10.67 39.39
CA ALA A 47 7.40 -11.34 38.45
C ALA A 47 7.94 -11.39 36.99
N PHE A 48 8.67 -10.35 36.53
CA PHE A 48 9.05 -10.16 35.13
C PHE A 48 10.57 -9.93 34.93
N GLY A 49 11.37 -9.90 35.97
CA GLY A 49 12.82 -9.68 35.94
C GLY A 49 13.22 -8.22 35.70
N SER A 50 12.54 -7.54 34.78
CA SER A 50 12.85 -6.16 34.40
C SER A 50 11.61 -5.44 33.85
N ILE A 51 11.71 -4.11 33.69
CA ILE A 51 10.67 -3.33 32.99
C ILE A 51 10.59 -3.74 31.51
N GLN A 52 11.70 -4.16 30.90
CA GLN A 52 11.68 -4.68 29.53
C GLN A 52 10.89 -5.99 29.46
N GLY A 53 11.05 -6.90 30.43
CA GLY A 53 10.24 -8.12 30.52
C GLY A 53 8.73 -7.84 30.68
N VAL A 54 8.36 -6.79 31.43
CA VAL A 54 6.96 -6.34 31.47
C VAL A 54 6.52 -5.82 30.12
N ARG A 55 7.35 -5.02 29.44
CA ARG A 55 7.05 -4.43 28.13
C ARG A 55 6.83 -5.50 27.07
N ASP A 56 7.68 -6.52 27.05
CA ASP A 56 7.58 -7.64 26.12
C ASP A 56 6.34 -8.48 26.37
N ALA A 57 6.04 -8.79 27.62
CA ALA A 57 4.80 -9.50 28.00
C ALA A 57 3.54 -8.69 27.69
N THR A 58 3.58 -7.37 27.87
CA THR A 58 2.48 -6.46 27.51
C THR A 58 2.24 -6.44 26.00
N ARG A 59 3.33 -6.44 25.20
CA ARG A 59 3.26 -6.52 23.74
C ARG A 59 2.61 -7.83 23.28
N GLU A 60 2.96 -8.95 23.91
CA GLU A 60 2.34 -10.25 23.58
C GLU A 60 0.85 -10.29 23.92
N GLU A 61 0.41 -9.71 25.06
CA GLU A 61 -1.02 -9.61 25.36
C GLU A 61 -1.75 -8.69 24.35
N ALA A 62 -1.14 -7.57 23.97
CA ALA A 62 -1.68 -6.69 22.94
C ALA A 62 -1.77 -7.41 21.58
N ARG A 63 -0.78 -8.24 21.22
CA ARG A 63 -0.81 -9.07 20.00
C ARG A 63 -1.90 -10.11 20.02
N LYS A 64 -2.19 -10.75 21.17
CA LYS A 64 -3.33 -11.67 21.28
C LYS A 64 -4.65 -10.98 20.98
N LEU A 65 -4.85 -9.78 21.55
CA LEU A 65 -6.04 -8.98 21.27
C LEU A 65 -6.13 -8.58 19.79
N TYR A 66 -5.02 -8.14 19.22
CA TYR A 66 -4.90 -7.81 17.80
C TYR A 66 -5.25 -9.00 16.90
N ARG A 67 -4.59 -10.15 17.11
CA ARG A 67 -4.82 -11.37 16.32
C ARG A 67 -6.27 -11.80 16.35
N LYS A 68 -6.91 -11.74 17.52
CA LYS A 68 -8.33 -12.07 17.65
C LYS A 68 -9.20 -11.09 16.86
N ARG A 69 -9.10 -9.78 17.15
CA ARG A 69 -9.99 -8.77 16.55
C ARG A 69 -9.78 -8.60 15.06
N VAL A 70 -8.55 -8.65 14.61
CA VAL A 70 -8.21 -8.48 13.18
C VAL A 70 -8.47 -9.76 12.41
N GLY A 71 -8.17 -10.93 12.99
CA GLY A 71 -8.49 -12.23 12.40
C GLY A 71 -10.01 -12.45 12.22
N ASP A 72 -10.83 -11.97 13.14
CA ASP A 72 -12.30 -12.00 12.99
C ASP A 72 -12.76 -11.26 11.70
N GLY A 73 -11.96 -10.36 11.16
CA GLY A 73 -12.23 -9.66 9.91
C GLY A 73 -12.36 -10.60 8.69
N PHE A 74 -11.68 -11.74 8.69
CA PHE A 74 -11.82 -12.74 7.62
C PHE A 74 -13.17 -13.43 7.56
N THR A 75 -14.00 -13.30 8.61
CA THR A 75 -15.38 -13.82 8.61
C THR A 75 -16.34 -12.92 7.81
N LEU A 76 -15.91 -11.71 7.45
CA LEU A 76 -16.69 -10.78 6.63
C LEU A 76 -16.56 -11.10 5.13
N ASN A 77 -17.48 -10.59 4.32
CA ASN A 77 -17.47 -10.82 2.88
C ASN A 77 -17.25 -9.50 2.10
N PRO A 78 -16.24 -9.39 1.22
CA PRO A 78 -15.17 -10.38 0.96
C PRO A 78 -14.16 -10.47 2.13
N PRO A 79 -13.60 -11.67 2.42
CA PRO A 79 -12.78 -11.90 3.62
C PRO A 79 -11.56 -10.97 3.71
N PHE A 80 -10.79 -10.84 2.64
CA PHE A 80 -9.60 -10.00 2.65
C PHE A 80 -9.91 -8.51 2.86
N LYS A 81 -11.04 -8.02 2.32
CA LYS A 81 -11.52 -6.65 2.59
C LYS A 81 -11.91 -6.47 4.06
N GLY A 82 -12.59 -7.48 4.61
CA GLY A 82 -12.98 -7.50 6.03
C GLY A 82 -11.76 -7.43 6.95
N PHE A 83 -10.72 -8.22 6.66
CA PHE A 83 -9.43 -8.15 7.34
C PHE A 83 -8.83 -6.74 7.29
N GLY A 84 -8.73 -6.11 6.11
CA GLY A 84 -8.20 -4.76 5.97
C GLY A 84 -8.97 -3.70 6.77
N ILE A 85 -10.30 -3.80 6.80
CA ILE A 85 -11.16 -2.93 7.62
C ILE A 85 -10.91 -3.17 9.12
N ALA A 86 -10.85 -4.42 9.56
CA ALA A 86 -10.61 -4.77 10.96
C ALA A 86 -9.22 -4.33 11.43
N PHE A 87 -8.20 -4.43 10.58
CA PHE A 87 -6.85 -3.94 10.82
C PHE A 87 -6.83 -2.42 11.09
N ILE A 88 -7.46 -1.64 10.20
CA ILE A 88 -7.50 -0.18 10.35
C ILE A 88 -8.37 0.20 11.54
N TRP A 89 -9.49 -0.48 11.74
CA TRP A 89 -10.34 -0.23 12.91
C TRP A 89 -9.62 -0.50 14.24
N PHE A 90 -8.80 -1.57 14.30
CA PHE A 90 -7.97 -1.80 15.49
C PHE A 90 -7.03 -0.63 15.77
N ALA A 91 -6.41 -0.07 14.73
CA ALA A 91 -5.55 1.10 14.86
C ALA A 91 -6.33 2.36 15.33
N MET A 92 -7.58 2.52 14.91
CA MET A 92 -8.44 3.63 15.35
C MET A 92 -8.92 3.49 16.80
N ASP A 93 -9.29 2.28 17.20
CA ASP A 93 -9.87 1.99 18.50
C ASP A 93 -8.82 1.80 19.60
N GLU A 94 -7.66 1.25 19.25
CA GLU A 94 -6.53 0.95 20.14
C GLU A 94 -5.22 1.56 19.63
N PRO A 95 -5.15 2.88 19.39
CA PRO A 95 -4.00 3.50 18.69
C PRO A 95 -2.68 3.28 19.41
N HIS A 96 -2.68 3.28 20.74
CA HIS A 96 -1.48 3.09 21.54
C HIS A 96 -1.03 1.63 21.61
N LEU A 97 -1.96 0.68 21.64
CA LEU A 97 -1.64 -0.74 21.53
C LEU A 97 -1.16 -1.07 20.12
N PHE A 98 -1.79 -0.50 19.09
CA PHE A 98 -1.32 -0.63 17.72
C PHE A 98 0.12 -0.13 17.57
N SER A 99 0.46 1.05 18.11
CA SER A 99 1.82 1.56 18.11
C SER A 99 2.81 0.63 18.83
N LEU A 100 2.40 0.03 19.95
CA LEU A 100 3.24 -0.90 20.71
C LEU A 100 3.57 -2.18 19.93
N ILE A 101 2.59 -2.76 19.22
CA ILE A 101 2.78 -4.01 18.49
C ILE A 101 3.45 -3.81 17.12
N MET A 102 3.33 -2.62 16.51
CA MET A 102 3.98 -2.28 15.23
C MET A 102 5.41 -1.76 15.41
N GLU A 103 5.85 -1.51 16.64
CA GLU A 103 7.24 -1.13 16.92
C GLU A 103 8.19 -2.29 16.63
N ALA A 104 9.06 -2.12 15.63
CA ALA A 104 10.05 -3.12 15.27
C ALA A 104 11.07 -3.31 16.40
N GLN A 105 11.25 -4.56 16.84
CA GLN A 105 12.19 -4.93 17.90
C GLN A 105 13.58 -5.23 17.34
N THR A 106 13.65 -5.62 16.10
CA THR A 106 14.87 -5.87 15.32
C THR A 106 14.75 -5.15 14.00
N GLN A 107 15.87 -4.85 13.36
CA GLN A 107 15.84 -4.26 12.02
C GLN A 107 15.33 -5.30 11.01
N PRO A 108 14.20 -5.06 10.33
CA PRO A 108 13.70 -5.97 9.31
C PRO A 108 14.64 -6.02 8.10
N ALA A 109 14.78 -7.19 7.48
CA ALA A 109 15.61 -7.35 6.28
C ALA A 109 14.98 -6.66 5.04
N SER A 110 13.66 -6.55 5.02
CA SER A 110 12.90 -5.91 3.94
C SER A 110 11.55 -5.41 4.46
N TYR A 111 10.81 -4.65 3.63
CA TYR A 111 9.43 -4.28 3.95
C TYR A 111 8.49 -5.50 4.01
N LYS A 112 8.75 -6.56 3.23
CA LYS A 112 8.00 -7.82 3.28
C LYS A 112 8.22 -8.52 4.62
N ASP A 113 9.46 -8.61 5.07
CA ASP A 113 9.81 -9.17 6.38
C ASP A 113 9.14 -8.40 7.53
N TYR A 114 9.09 -7.05 7.44
CA TYR A 114 8.34 -6.24 8.40
C TYR A 114 6.85 -6.61 8.41
N ILE A 115 6.22 -6.69 7.24
CA ILE A 115 4.79 -7.02 7.11
C ILE A 115 4.52 -8.41 7.68
N ASP A 116 5.28 -9.41 7.29
CA ASP A 116 5.07 -10.79 7.70
C ASP A 116 5.28 -10.98 9.21
N THR A 117 6.25 -10.26 9.80
CA THR A 117 6.56 -10.35 11.23
C THR A 117 5.59 -9.57 12.11
N TYR A 118 5.24 -8.34 11.74
CA TYR A 118 4.52 -7.42 12.64
C TYR A 118 3.02 -7.33 12.34
N ILE A 119 2.60 -7.49 11.08
CA ILE A 119 1.19 -7.53 10.70
C ILE A 119 0.66 -8.96 10.74
N GLY A 120 1.38 -9.91 10.14
CA GLY A 120 0.99 -11.31 10.06
C GLY A 120 -0.18 -11.57 9.12
N PHE A 121 -0.82 -12.75 9.25
CA PHE A 121 -1.99 -13.17 8.46
C PHE A 121 -1.71 -13.34 6.96
N LYS A 122 -0.45 -13.61 6.58
CA LYS A 122 -0.08 -13.78 5.17
C LYS A 122 -0.82 -14.95 4.54
N GLU A 123 -0.80 -16.11 5.18
CA GLU A 123 -1.40 -17.33 4.64
C GLU A 123 -2.91 -17.20 4.47
N GLU A 124 -3.61 -16.69 5.50
CA GLU A 124 -5.05 -16.46 5.46
C GLU A 124 -5.42 -15.41 4.40
N SER A 125 -4.58 -14.39 4.25
CA SER A 125 -4.78 -13.33 3.24
C SER A 125 -4.59 -13.86 1.84
N LEU A 126 -3.55 -14.66 1.58
CA LEU A 126 -3.30 -15.25 0.27
C LEU A 126 -4.42 -16.21 -0.13
N SER A 127 -4.87 -17.08 0.79
CA SER A 127 -6.04 -17.93 0.55
C SER A 127 -7.28 -17.09 0.21
N ALA A 128 -7.59 -16.09 1.01
CA ALA A 128 -8.75 -15.23 0.77
C ALA A 128 -8.69 -14.46 -0.56
N ILE A 129 -7.50 -14.02 -0.98
CA ILE A 129 -7.26 -13.34 -2.26
C ILE A 129 -7.45 -14.33 -3.43
N THR A 130 -6.81 -15.50 -3.35
CA THR A 130 -6.89 -16.53 -4.37
C THR A 130 -8.33 -17.00 -4.57
N ASP A 131 -9.04 -17.28 -3.48
CA ASP A 131 -10.44 -17.75 -3.52
C ASP A 131 -11.40 -16.65 -4.07
N THR A 132 -11.13 -15.39 -3.74
CA THR A 132 -12.01 -14.27 -4.15
C THR A 132 -11.78 -13.85 -5.60
N PHE A 133 -10.53 -13.83 -6.07
CA PHE A 133 -10.16 -13.20 -7.35
C PHE A 133 -9.63 -14.17 -8.39
N GLY A 134 -9.36 -15.43 -8.03
CA GLY A 134 -8.84 -16.47 -8.94
C GLY A 134 -7.40 -16.19 -9.39
N LEU A 135 -6.61 -15.51 -8.56
CA LEU A 135 -5.22 -15.14 -8.90
C LEU A 135 -4.27 -16.31 -8.67
N GLN A 136 -3.18 -16.36 -9.45
CA GLN A 136 -2.04 -17.22 -9.17
C GLN A 136 -1.29 -16.73 -7.94
N GLU A 137 -0.50 -17.59 -7.31
CA GLU A 137 0.18 -17.31 -6.04
C GLU A 137 1.05 -16.05 -6.08
N GLU A 138 1.83 -15.86 -7.15
CA GLU A 138 2.70 -14.68 -7.32
C GLU A 138 1.89 -13.36 -7.37
N ASP A 139 0.78 -13.37 -8.11
CA ASP A 139 -0.10 -12.21 -8.25
C ASP A 139 -0.88 -11.93 -6.96
N ALA A 140 -1.28 -13.00 -6.25
CA ALA A 140 -1.92 -12.89 -4.94
C ALA A 140 -0.95 -12.33 -3.90
N GLU A 141 0.32 -12.75 -3.91
CA GLU A 141 1.35 -12.22 -3.02
C GLU A 141 1.63 -10.74 -3.33
N MET A 142 1.74 -10.38 -4.60
CA MET A 142 1.91 -8.97 -5.00
C MET A 142 0.74 -8.12 -4.51
N LEU A 143 -0.50 -8.54 -4.74
CA LEU A 143 -1.70 -7.84 -4.30
C LEU A 143 -1.74 -7.70 -2.78
N TYR A 144 -1.39 -8.76 -2.03
CA TYR A 144 -1.30 -8.75 -0.59
C TYR A 144 -0.39 -7.64 -0.07
N TYR A 145 0.88 -7.63 -0.48
CA TYR A 145 1.84 -6.64 0.02
C TYR A 145 1.46 -5.21 -0.34
N GLN A 146 0.98 -4.97 -1.54
CA GLN A 146 0.56 -3.63 -1.97
C GLN A 146 -0.62 -3.11 -1.13
N LEU A 147 -1.63 -3.94 -0.92
CA LEU A 147 -2.80 -3.55 -0.14
C LEU A 147 -2.51 -3.41 1.35
N ILE A 148 -1.59 -4.20 1.90
CA ILE A 148 -1.13 -4.03 3.28
C ILE A 148 -0.40 -2.70 3.46
N LEU A 149 0.43 -2.27 2.52
CA LEU A 149 1.07 -0.95 2.59
C LEU A 149 0.04 0.18 2.57
N VAL A 150 -1.00 0.08 1.74
CA VAL A 150 -2.12 1.03 1.75
C VAL A 150 -2.85 1.00 3.10
N ALA A 151 -3.18 -0.18 3.61
CA ALA A 151 -3.86 -0.33 4.89
C ALA A 151 -3.01 0.20 6.07
N LEU A 152 -1.70 -0.06 6.06
CA LEU A 152 -0.77 0.46 7.06
C LEU A 152 -0.71 2.00 7.03
N GLY A 153 -0.63 2.60 5.84
CA GLY A 153 -0.69 4.06 5.67
C GLY A 153 -1.98 4.66 6.23
N LEU A 154 -3.13 4.04 5.95
CA LEU A 154 -4.43 4.46 6.50
C LEU A 154 -4.46 4.27 8.03
N ALA A 155 -3.99 3.13 8.54
CA ALA A 155 -3.93 2.86 9.97
C ALA A 155 -3.08 3.90 10.72
N LEU A 156 -1.88 4.22 10.21
CA LEU A 156 -1.00 5.24 10.79
C LEU A 156 -1.65 6.64 10.80
N THR A 157 -2.38 6.99 9.74
CA THR A 157 -3.13 8.25 9.68
C THR A 157 -4.21 8.30 10.77
N CYS A 158 -4.79 7.15 11.11
CA CYS A 158 -5.85 7.03 12.11
C CYS A 158 -5.33 7.02 13.57
N THR A 159 -4.08 6.63 13.82
CA THR A 159 -3.50 6.56 15.18
C THR A 159 -3.28 7.91 15.84
N SER A 160 -3.33 9.01 15.09
CA SER A 160 -3.13 10.36 15.62
C SER A 160 -4.24 10.84 16.59
N GLY A 161 -5.27 10.03 16.83
CA GLY A 161 -6.43 10.36 17.69
C GLY A 161 -7.37 11.42 17.13
N LYS A 162 -7.06 11.95 15.94
CA LYS A 162 -7.87 12.92 15.19
C LYS A 162 -8.06 12.45 13.74
N SER A 163 -8.39 11.15 13.59
CA SER A 163 -8.57 10.61 12.24
C SER A 163 -9.66 11.36 11.50
N PRO A 164 -9.37 11.90 10.31
CA PRO A 164 -10.39 12.50 9.45
C PRO A 164 -11.22 11.43 8.72
N LEU A 165 -10.88 10.12 8.86
CA LEU A 165 -11.47 9.03 8.11
C LEU A 165 -12.52 8.29 8.93
N THR A 166 -13.64 7.97 8.29
CA THR A 166 -14.67 7.07 8.80
C THR A 166 -14.50 5.67 8.21
N ILE A 167 -15.06 4.65 8.86
CA ILE A 167 -15.03 3.26 8.34
C ILE A 167 -15.61 3.13 6.92
N PRO A 168 -16.73 3.78 6.55
CA PRO A 168 -17.18 3.80 5.15
C PRO A 168 -16.16 4.35 4.17
N GLN A 169 -15.47 5.45 4.52
CA GLN A 169 -14.41 6.04 3.68
C GLN A 169 -13.20 5.10 3.56
N VAL A 170 -12.77 4.47 4.66
CA VAL A 170 -11.74 3.43 4.65
C VAL A 170 -12.13 2.28 3.72
N SER A 171 -13.35 1.76 3.85
CA SER A 171 -13.89 0.70 2.98
C SER A 171 -13.90 1.10 1.50
N GLU A 172 -14.24 2.35 1.20
CA GLU A 172 -14.23 2.88 -0.17
C GLU A 172 -12.81 2.97 -0.73
N ILE A 173 -11.86 3.51 0.05
CA ILE A 173 -10.45 3.64 -0.35
C ILE A 173 -9.84 2.26 -0.61
N LEU A 174 -10.00 1.31 0.31
CA LEU A 174 -9.53 -0.06 0.13
C LEU A 174 -10.12 -0.70 -1.13
N GLY A 175 -11.44 -0.56 -1.34
CA GLY A 175 -12.11 -1.11 -2.51
C GLY A 175 -11.65 -0.50 -3.84
N LYS A 176 -11.32 0.80 -3.87
CA LYS A 176 -10.74 1.45 -5.06
C LYS A 176 -9.33 0.92 -5.36
N ASN A 177 -8.50 0.77 -4.33
CA ASN A 177 -7.14 0.25 -4.49
C ASN A 177 -7.14 -1.22 -4.96
N VAL A 178 -7.97 -2.08 -4.36
CA VAL A 178 -8.14 -3.48 -4.84
C VAL A 178 -8.45 -3.51 -6.33
N ARG A 179 -9.44 -2.73 -6.78
CA ARG A 179 -9.80 -2.68 -8.20
C ARG A 179 -8.67 -2.19 -9.10
N ALA A 180 -7.94 -1.15 -8.66
CA ALA A 180 -6.81 -0.62 -9.40
C ALA A 180 -5.69 -1.66 -9.57
N PHE A 181 -5.30 -2.33 -8.49
CA PHE A 181 -4.27 -3.37 -8.55
C PHE A 181 -4.72 -4.58 -9.37
N LEU A 182 -5.98 -5.01 -9.27
CA LEU A 182 -6.50 -6.10 -10.10
C LEU A 182 -6.46 -5.77 -11.60
N ILE A 183 -6.72 -4.52 -11.98
CA ILE A 183 -6.59 -4.07 -13.37
C ILE A 183 -5.14 -4.21 -13.85
N VAL A 184 -4.18 -3.78 -13.02
CA VAL A 184 -2.74 -3.87 -13.34
C VAL A 184 -2.30 -5.33 -13.47
N ILE A 185 -2.68 -6.19 -12.51
CA ILE A 185 -2.33 -7.61 -12.51
C ILE A 185 -2.89 -8.30 -13.76
N ARG A 186 -4.17 -8.07 -14.08
CA ARG A 186 -4.81 -8.68 -15.26
C ARG A 186 -4.21 -8.18 -16.57
N ALA A 187 -3.90 -6.89 -16.66
CA ALA A 187 -3.21 -6.34 -17.83
C ALA A 187 -1.82 -6.97 -18.01
N GLY A 188 -1.06 -7.16 -16.92
CA GLY A 188 0.23 -7.83 -16.97
C GLY A 188 0.14 -9.32 -17.34
N ASN A 189 -0.95 -10.00 -17.00
CA ASN A 189 -1.18 -11.38 -17.41
C ASN A 189 -1.55 -11.50 -18.89
N ASP A 190 -2.33 -10.55 -19.43
CA ASP A 190 -2.59 -10.47 -20.88
C ASP A 190 -1.29 -10.23 -21.67
N GLU A 191 -0.30 -9.55 -21.08
CA GLU A 191 1.04 -9.35 -21.67
C GLU A 191 1.86 -10.65 -21.69
N ARG A 192 1.79 -11.46 -20.62
CA ARG A 192 2.44 -12.78 -20.55
C ARG A 192 1.85 -13.77 -21.59
N GLU A 193 0.57 -13.60 -21.94
CA GLU A 193 -0.11 -14.39 -22.98
C GLU A 193 0.13 -13.89 -24.43
N GLY A 194 0.93 -12.86 -24.63
CA GLY A 194 1.48 -12.53 -25.97
C GLY A 194 0.90 -11.29 -26.64
N PHE A 195 0.31 -10.31 -25.94
CA PHE A 195 -0.31 -9.16 -26.58
C PHE A 195 0.46 -7.82 -26.48
N ILE A 196 1.54 -7.69 -25.68
CA ILE A 196 2.38 -6.48 -25.64
C ILE A 196 3.86 -6.85 -25.72
N PRO A 197 4.67 -6.20 -26.60
CA PRO A 197 6.10 -6.47 -26.68
C PRO A 197 6.82 -5.99 -25.41
N ASN A 198 7.53 -6.91 -24.77
CA ASN A 198 8.41 -6.65 -23.63
C ASN A 198 9.54 -5.69 -24.08
N THR A 199 9.56 -4.48 -23.57
CA THR A 199 10.70 -3.57 -23.70
C THR A 199 11.66 -3.85 -22.55
N GLY A 200 12.51 -4.84 -22.75
CA GLY A 200 13.65 -5.33 -21.98
C GLY A 200 14.07 -4.55 -20.72
N GLY A 201 13.54 -4.93 -19.59
CA GLY A 201 13.99 -4.58 -18.25
C GLY A 201 13.75 -5.76 -17.32
N GLY A 202 14.73 -6.11 -16.48
CA GLY A 202 14.66 -7.25 -15.58
C GLY A 202 13.50 -7.18 -14.57
N PRO A 203 13.23 -8.25 -13.80
CA PRO A 203 11.97 -8.49 -13.06
C PRO A 203 11.62 -7.52 -11.91
N GLY A 204 12.19 -6.32 -11.87
CA GLY A 204 11.88 -5.28 -10.88
C GLY A 204 11.56 -3.89 -11.48
N GLY A 205 11.83 -3.67 -12.78
CA GLY A 205 11.75 -2.32 -13.37
C GLY A 205 10.37 -1.92 -13.93
N GLU A 206 9.58 -2.86 -14.39
CA GLU A 206 8.34 -2.56 -15.15
C GLU A 206 7.14 -2.22 -14.25
N VAL A 207 7.01 -2.86 -13.10
CA VAL A 207 5.93 -2.59 -12.14
C VAL A 207 6.08 -1.19 -11.53
N ASP A 208 7.31 -0.75 -11.27
CA ASP A 208 7.59 0.59 -10.74
C ASP A 208 7.22 1.69 -11.73
N SER A 209 7.49 1.49 -13.03
CA SER A 209 7.16 2.45 -14.08
C SER A 209 5.63 2.61 -14.25
N TYR A 210 4.88 1.51 -14.17
CA TYR A 210 3.43 1.51 -14.37
C TYR A 210 2.67 2.14 -13.19
N VAL A 211 3.07 1.80 -11.96
CA VAL A 211 2.49 2.38 -10.73
C VAL A 211 2.83 3.86 -10.62
N MET A 212 4.08 4.23 -10.90
CA MET A 212 4.52 5.62 -10.93
C MET A 212 3.73 6.42 -11.97
N MET A 213 3.50 5.85 -13.15
CA MET A 213 2.70 6.47 -14.22
C MET A 213 1.25 6.71 -13.78
N HIS A 214 0.61 5.75 -13.09
CA HIS A 214 -0.76 5.92 -12.58
C HIS A 214 -0.87 6.96 -11.47
N VAL A 215 0.11 7.03 -10.57
CA VAL A 215 0.19 8.07 -9.54
C VAL A 215 0.36 9.45 -10.17
N LEU A 216 1.24 9.56 -11.15
CA LEU A 216 1.48 10.81 -11.88
C LEU A 216 0.27 11.29 -12.68
N ILE A 217 -0.40 10.36 -13.38
CA ILE A 217 -1.66 10.64 -14.08
C ILE A 217 -2.73 11.13 -13.08
N GLY A 218 -2.81 10.51 -11.90
CA GLY A 218 -3.77 10.88 -10.87
C GLY A 218 -3.50 12.23 -10.20
N GLN A 219 -2.26 12.72 -10.21
CA GLN A 219 -1.85 13.97 -9.56
C GLN A 219 -1.63 15.13 -10.54
N ASN A 220 -1.46 14.86 -11.83
CA ASN A 220 -1.21 15.91 -12.81
C ASN A 220 -2.52 16.55 -13.30
N HIS A 221 -2.70 17.83 -13.01
CA HIS A 221 -3.91 18.59 -13.35
C HIS A 221 -4.18 18.63 -14.87
N LEU A 222 -3.14 18.79 -15.70
CA LEU A 222 -3.27 18.79 -17.15
C LEU A 222 -3.78 17.45 -17.70
N LEU A 223 -3.25 16.32 -17.20
CA LEU A 223 -3.72 14.99 -17.62
C LEU A 223 -5.16 14.72 -17.17
N GLN A 224 -5.56 15.17 -15.98
CA GLN A 224 -6.94 15.07 -15.53
C GLN A 224 -7.88 15.90 -16.40
N GLU A 225 -7.49 17.13 -16.76
CA GLU A 225 -8.25 18.01 -17.65
C GLU A 225 -8.42 17.39 -19.04
N LEU A 226 -7.31 16.91 -19.64
CA LEU A 226 -7.31 16.27 -20.96
C LEU A 226 -8.13 14.97 -21.02
N ARG A 227 -8.24 14.24 -19.89
CA ARG A 227 -9.11 13.07 -19.78
C ARG A 227 -10.58 13.44 -19.63
N ALA A 228 -10.87 14.46 -18.82
CA ALA A 228 -12.25 14.91 -18.60
C ALA A 228 -12.84 15.61 -19.86
N ARG A 229 -11.99 16.33 -20.59
CA ARG A 229 -12.37 17.08 -21.80
C ARG A 229 -11.24 16.99 -22.84
N PRO A 230 -11.18 15.93 -23.65
CA PRO A 230 -10.16 15.78 -24.67
C PRO A 230 -10.19 16.96 -25.66
N ARG A 231 -9.05 17.61 -25.83
CA ARG A 231 -8.83 18.71 -26.78
C ARG A 231 -7.42 18.64 -27.34
N TYR A 232 -7.18 19.34 -28.43
CA TYR A 232 -5.83 19.40 -29.00
C TYR A 232 -4.79 19.90 -27.97
N ILE A 233 -3.65 19.18 -27.87
CA ILE A 233 -2.56 19.54 -26.96
C ILE A 233 -1.65 20.54 -27.65
N GLN A 234 -1.46 21.70 -27.02
CA GLN A 234 -0.57 22.76 -27.50
C GLN A 234 0.91 22.38 -27.28
N ASP A 235 1.83 23.06 -27.98
CA ASP A 235 3.27 22.72 -27.87
C ASP A 235 3.83 23.01 -26.45
N GLU A 236 3.32 24.01 -25.75
CA GLU A 236 3.68 24.32 -24.36
C GLU A 236 3.23 23.18 -23.39
N GLU A 237 2.04 22.63 -23.60
CA GLU A 237 1.50 21.52 -22.83
C GLU A 237 2.25 20.21 -23.12
N TRP A 238 2.69 20.02 -24.36
CA TRP A 238 3.59 18.92 -24.70
C TRP A 238 4.92 19.04 -23.95
N ALA A 239 5.49 20.23 -23.85
CA ALA A 239 6.71 20.45 -23.09
C ALA A 239 6.53 20.17 -21.59
N GLU A 240 5.34 20.45 -21.03
CA GLU A 240 4.99 20.08 -19.65
C GLU A 240 4.89 18.58 -19.47
N LEU A 241 4.19 17.87 -20.35
CA LEU A 241 4.08 16.41 -20.34
C LEU A 241 5.45 15.72 -20.49
N GLU A 242 6.28 16.20 -21.41
CA GLU A 242 7.64 15.69 -21.62
C GLU A 242 8.52 15.93 -20.38
N ARG A 243 8.41 17.08 -19.72
CA ARG A 243 9.12 17.37 -18.45
C ARG A 243 8.68 16.46 -17.32
N MET A 244 7.37 16.21 -17.20
CA MET A 244 6.81 15.30 -16.23
C MET A 244 7.36 13.87 -16.44
N LEU A 245 7.35 13.38 -17.68
CA LEU A 245 7.85 12.06 -18.04
C LEU A 245 9.36 11.94 -17.77
N ARG A 246 10.14 12.98 -18.05
CA ARG A 246 11.59 13.04 -17.78
C ARG A 246 11.95 12.87 -16.30
N ASN A 247 11.11 13.38 -15.42
CA ASN A 247 11.30 13.30 -13.97
C ASN A 247 10.79 11.99 -13.36
N SER A 248 10.08 11.16 -14.14
CA SER A 248 9.24 10.11 -13.58
C SER A 248 9.39 8.76 -14.29
N SER A 249 10.04 8.71 -15.44
CA SER A 249 10.23 7.46 -16.19
C SER A 249 11.38 7.60 -17.20
N ASP A 250 11.90 6.46 -17.64
CA ASP A 250 12.89 6.40 -18.73
C ASP A 250 12.25 6.64 -20.12
N LEU A 251 10.94 6.84 -20.18
CA LEU A 251 10.15 7.09 -21.39
C LEU A 251 10.18 8.56 -21.80
N THR A 252 11.37 9.06 -22.08
CA THR A 252 11.51 10.42 -22.61
C THR A 252 11.52 10.41 -24.13
N PRO A 253 11.12 11.51 -24.81
CA PRO A 253 11.29 11.62 -26.27
C PRO A 253 12.73 11.38 -26.72
N GLU A 254 13.71 11.76 -25.89
CA GLU A 254 15.12 11.58 -26.14
C GLU A 254 15.54 10.11 -26.06
N SER A 255 15.12 9.38 -25.01
CA SER A 255 15.43 7.95 -24.86
C SER A 255 14.78 7.12 -25.96
N LEU A 256 13.54 7.45 -26.33
CA LEU A 256 12.83 6.81 -27.45
C LEU A 256 13.52 7.05 -28.81
N ARG A 257 14.07 8.26 -29.05
CA ARG A 257 14.83 8.54 -30.27
C ARG A 257 16.17 7.83 -30.30
N GLN A 258 16.84 7.69 -29.16
CA GLN A 258 18.09 6.95 -29.04
C GLN A 258 17.88 5.46 -29.30
N ALA A 259 16.86 4.87 -28.70
CA ALA A 259 16.55 3.46 -28.87
C ALA A 259 16.02 3.15 -30.29
N HIS A 260 15.24 4.08 -30.88
CA HIS A 260 14.58 3.90 -32.18
C HIS A 260 14.68 5.15 -33.05
N PRO A 261 15.83 5.36 -33.74
CA PRO A 261 16.11 6.57 -34.55
C PRO A 261 15.12 6.83 -35.69
N GLY A 262 14.35 5.81 -36.10
CA GLY A 262 13.34 5.91 -37.14
C GLY A 262 11.99 6.48 -36.72
N LEU A 263 11.78 6.87 -35.42
CA LEU A 263 10.54 7.44 -34.93
C LEU A 263 10.43 8.93 -35.25
N THR A 264 9.28 9.33 -35.81
CA THR A 264 8.94 10.74 -36.00
C THR A 264 8.41 11.38 -34.71
N LYS A 265 8.38 12.72 -34.63
CA LYS A 265 7.77 13.46 -33.50
C LYS A 265 6.31 13.00 -33.26
N GLY A 266 5.56 12.75 -34.34
CA GLY A 266 4.19 12.25 -34.27
C GLY A 266 4.09 10.82 -33.74
N ASP A 267 5.02 9.94 -34.12
CA ASP A 267 5.09 8.58 -33.61
C ASP A 267 5.38 8.59 -32.10
N ILE A 268 6.30 9.42 -31.64
CA ILE A 268 6.65 9.56 -30.21
C ILE A 268 5.48 10.08 -29.40
N ARG A 269 4.78 11.14 -29.87
CA ARG A 269 3.59 11.67 -29.21
C ARG A 269 2.46 10.63 -29.12
N ALA A 270 2.23 9.88 -30.21
CA ALA A 270 1.25 8.78 -30.22
C ALA A 270 1.64 7.65 -29.25
N TYR A 271 2.95 7.33 -29.16
CA TYR A 271 3.46 6.36 -28.21
C TYR A 271 3.23 6.81 -26.76
N ILE A 272 3.61 8.05 -26.43
CA ILE A 272 3.40 8.64 -25.10
C ILE A 272 1.92 8.60 -24.71
N LEU A 273 1.01 9.02 -25.60
CA LEU A 273 -0.43 9.00 -25.29
C LEU A 273 -0.99 7.57 -25.16
N SER A 274 -0.44 6.61 -25.89
CA SER A 274 -0.80 5.20 -25.73
C SER A 274 -0.33 4.67 -24.37
N HIS A 275 0.88 5.02 -23.96
CA HIS A 275 1.45 4.66 -22.65
C HIS A 275 0.70 5.33 -21.50
N LEU A 276 0.25 6.57 -21.69
CA LEU A 276 -0.65 7.26 -20.79
C LEU A 276 -2.11 6.75 -20.88
N GLN A 277 -2.39 5.66 -21.58
CA GLN A 277 -3.68 4.97 -21.68
C GLN A 277 -4.85 5.82 -22.21
N PHE A 278 -4.58 6.79 -23.06
CA PHE A 278 -5.65 7.46 -23.79
C PHE A 278 -6.27 6.54 -24.85
N SER A 279 -7.60 6.55 -24.97
CA SER A 279 -8.30 5.81 -26.01
C SER A 279 -7.90 6.28 -27.41
N VAL A 280 -8.12 5.46 -28.44
CA VAL A 280 -7.87 5.87 -29.83
C VAL A 280 -8.66 7.13 -30.21
N SER A 281 -9.89 7.25 -29.72
CA SER A 281 -10.73 8.43 -29.92
C SER A 281 -10.13 9.68 -29.26
N ASP A 282 -9.68 9.57 -28.01
CA ASP A 282 -9.08 10.70 -27.30
C ASP A 282 -7.76 11.09 -27.94
N GLN A 283 -6.91 10.11 -28.30
CA GLN A 283 -5.65 10.39 -29.02
C GLN A 283 -5.88 11.13 -30.33
N ALA A 284 -6.96 10.81 -31.06
CA ALA A 284 -7.31 11.51 -32.30
C ALA A 284 -7.58 12.99 -32.04
N VAL A 285 -8.33 13.30 -31.00
CA VAL A 285 -8.62 14.70 -30.58
C VAL A 285 -7.34 15.38 -30.09
N LEU A 286 -6.58 14.73 -29.18
CA LEU A 286 -5.39 15.27 -28.57
C LEU A 286 -4.26 15.57 -29.59
N LEU A 287 -4.15 14.77 -30.63
CA LEU A 287 -3.18 14.93 -31.72
C LEU A 287 -3.71 15.75 -32.90
N GLY A 288 -5.00 16.07 -32.95
CA GLY A 288 -5.62 16.76 -34.06
C GLY A 288 -5.62 15.95 -35.36
N ILE A 289 -5.75 14.62 -35.30
CA ILE A 289 -5.76 13.71 -36.44
C ILE A 289 -6.96 12.77 -36.40
N SER A 290 -7.22 12.05 -37.48
CA SER A 290 -8.33 11.09 -37.50
C SER A 290 -8.05 9.82 -36.66
N PRO A 291 -9.07 9.13 -36.09
CA PRO A 291 -8.90 7.85 -35.40
C PRO A 291 -8.19 6.79 -36.26
N ALA A 292 -8.49 6.78 -37.58
CA ALA A 292 -7.82 5.90 -38.54
C ALA A 292 -6.31 6.21 -38.64
N SER A 293 -5.92 7.49 -38.55
CA SER A 293 -4.51 7.89 -38.54
C SER A 293 -3.81 7.47 -37.25
N VAL A 294 -4.50 7.53 -36.08
CA VAL A 294 -3.96 7.01 -34.82
C VAL A 294 -3.73 5.50 -34.91
N THR A 295 -4.69 4.75 -35.44
CA THR A 295 -4.54 3.30 -35.62
C THR A 295 -3.36 2.95 -36.53
N LYS A 296 -3.20 3.68 -37.64
CA LYS A 296 -2.04 3.50 -38.53
C LYS A 296 -0.72 3.86 -37.83
N ALA A 297 -0.70 4.92 -37.03
CA ALA A 297 0.48 5.30 -36.22
C ALA A 297 0.85 4.20 -35.23
N ARG A 298 -0.11 3.63 -34.52
CA ARG A 298 0.11 2.50 -33.60
C ARG A 298 0.63 1.24 -34.32
N GLN A 299 0.11 0.93 -35.50
CA GLN A 299 0.61 -0.20 -36.31
C GLN A 299 2.06 0.04 -36.78
N ARG A 300 2.39 1.26 -37.24
CA ARG A 300 3.77 1.63 -37.60
C ARG A 300 4.71 1.58 -36.39
N LEU A 301 4.27 2.07 -35.23
CA LEU A 301 5.01 1.97 -33.98
C LEU A 301 5.30 0.52 -33.64
N LYS A 302 4.29 -0.35 -33.67
CA LYS A 302 4.47 -1.79 -33.44
C LYS A 302 5.51 -2.39 -34.37
N ALA A 303 5.50 -2.04 -35.65
CA ALA A 303 6.47 -2.53 -36.65
C ALA A 303 7.89 -1.96 -36.45
N LYS A 304 8.03 -0.76 -35.89
CA LYS A 304 9.33 -0.11 -35.63
C LYS A 304 9.96 -0.46 -34.28
N LEU A 305 9.12 -0.87 -33.31
CA LEU A 305 9.53 -1.25 -31.95
C LEU A 305 9.78 -2.75 -31.80
N LEU A 306 9.25 -3.57 -32.70
CA LEU A 306 9.59 -4.99 -32.79
C LEU A 306 10.92 -5.14 -33.55
N PRO A 307 11.91 -5.92 -33.03
CA PRO A 307 13.16 -6.21 -33.72
C PRO A 307 12.93 -7.03 -35.00
#